data_217db33c1076a4fd0947795e4602b597
#
_entry.id   217db33c1076a4fd0947795e4602b597
#
_cell.length_a   1.000
_cell.length_b   1.000
_cell.length_c   1.000
_cell.angle_alpha   90.00
_cell.angle_beta   90.00
_cell.angle_gamma   90.00
#
_symmetry.space_group_name_H-M   'P 1'
#
loop_
_entity.id
_entity.type
_entity.pdbx_description
1 polymer ?
#
loop_
_entity_poly.entity_id
_entity_poly.type
_entity_poly.pdbx_seq_one_letter_code
_entity_poly.pdbx_strand_id
1 'polypeptide(L)'
;MDLSSPNALLFAGKWVFVGLIYFVLLVVLVAVRREMALRLRAGQALPSTAAGRLVLIQAGGDAAKPGAVWPLKPSNTLGAEAGNDLVLADPLVSGRHARLRWDGVGWWLEDLGSTNGTLVNGQRLAPHAAQKISAGARLQLGDMVFELQD
;
A
#
# COMPACT_ATOMS: atom_id res chain seq x y z
N MET A 1 -55.57 -28.81 -7.48
CA MET A 1 -54.17 -29.09 -7.18
C MET A 1 -54.09 -29.20 -5.67
N ASP A 2 -54.08 -30.44 -5.11
CA ASP A 2 -54.16 -30.72 -3.69
C ASP A 2 -52.83 -30.39 -3.03
N LEU A 3 -52.75 -29.22 -2.37
CA LEU A 3 -51.60 -28.75 -1.64
C LEU A 3 -51.30 -29.52 -0.35
N SER A 4 -52.18 -30.50 -0.01
CA SER A 4 -52.07 -31.36 1.18
C SER A 4 -51.34 -32.69 0.91
N SER A 5 -50.90 -32.97 -0.32
CA SER A 5 -50.16 -34.20 -0.60
C SER A 5 -48.72 -34.10 -0.04
N PRO A 6 -48.19 -35.14 0.62
CA PRO A 6 -46.85 -35.13 1.19
C PRO A 6 -45.74 -34.81 0.14
N ASN A 7 -46.01 -35.14 -1.12
CA ASN A 7 -45.09 -34.84 -2.23
C ASN A 7 -45.08 -33.34 -2.59
N ALA A 8 -46.21 -32.62 -2.46
CA ALA A 8 -46.26 -31.16 -2.71
C ALA A 8 -45.51 -30.39 -1.61
N LEU A 9 -45.60 -30.83 -0.36
CA LEU A 9 -44.85 -30.24 0.76
C LEU A 9 -43.35 -30.44 0.61
N LEU A 10 -42.90 -31.64 0.21
CA LEU A 10 -41.50 -31.93 -0.05
C LEU A 10 -40.97 -31.12 -1.24
N PHE A 11 -41.77 -30.95 -2.28
CA PHE A 11 -41.39 -30.16 -3.46
C PHE A 11 -41.28 -28.67 -3.12
N ALA A 12 -42.22 -28.12 -2.34
CA ALA A 12 -42.15 -26.75 -1.86
C ALA A 12 -40.96 -26.50 -0.92
N GLY A 13 -40.70 -27.47 0.01
CA GLY A 13 -39.51 -27.39 0.90
C GLY A 13 -38.20 -27.37 0.15
N LYS A 14 -38.06 -28.12 -0.93
CA LYS A 14 -36.86 -28.10 -1.79
C LYS A 14 -36.57 -26.70 -2.37
N TRP A 15 -37.61 -26.04 -2.87
CA TRP A 15 -37.43 -24.68 -3.45
C TRP A 15 -37.17 -23.61 -2.40
N VAL A 16 -37.76 -23.73 -1.21
CA VAL A 16 -37.46 -22.87 -0.07
C VAL A 16 -36.02 -23.06 0.37
N PHE A 17 -35.54 -24.30 0.45
CA PHE A 17 -34.14 -24.59 0.81
C PHE A 17 -33.15 -24.05 -0.23
N VAL A 18 -33.42 -24.24 -1.52
CA VAL A 18 -32.62 -23.72 -2.61
C VAL A 18 -32.60 -22.18 -2.56
N GLY A 19 -33.77 -21.56 -2.37
CA GLY A 19 -33.87 -20.10 -2.23
C GLY A 19 -33.06 -19.55 -1.05
N LEU A 20 -33.07 -20.28 0.09
CA LEU A 20 -32.27 -19.91 1.27
C LEU A 20 -30.77 -19.95 0.98
N ILE A 21 -30.29 -20.98 0.27
CA ILE A 21 -28.88 -21.09 -0.13
C ILE A 21 -28.48 -19.92 -1.03
N TYR A 22 -29.28 -19.61 -2.05
CA TYR A 22 -28.98 -18.45 -2.91
C TYR A 22 -29.03 -17.13 -2.17
N PHE A 23 -29.94 -16.97 -1.22
CA PHE A 23 -30.01 -15.79 -0.38
C PHE A 23 -28.75 -15.63 0.47
N VAL A 24 -28.29 -16.70 1.13
CA VAL A 24 -27.05 -16.67 1.91
C VAL A 24 -25.85 -16.37 1.04
N LEU A 25 -25.75 -17.00 -0.15
CA LEU A 25 -24.67 -16.71 -1.11
C LEU A 25 -24.69 -15.24 -1.56
N LEU A 26 -25.88 -14.69 -1.83
CA LEU A 26 -26.02 -13.28 -2.19
C LEU A 26 -25.56 -12.35 -1.07
N VAL A 27 -25.96 -12.63 0.18
CA VAL A 27 -25.55 -11.84 1.35
C VAL A 27 -24.02 -11.88 1.52
N VAL A 28 -23.40 -13.07 1.41
CA VAL A 28 -21.95 -13.23 1.48
C VAL A 28 -21.26 -12.48 0.35
N LEU A 29 -21.77 -12.60 -0.88
CA LEU A 29 -21.21 -11.89 -2.04
C LEU A 29 -21.28 -10.38 -1.87
N VAL A 30 -22.41 -9.86 -1.38
CA VAL A 30 -22.58 -8.41 -1.10
C VAL A 30 -21.64 -7.96 0.02
N ALA A 31 -21.49 -8.75 1.09
CA ALA A 31 -20.58 -8.45 2.19
C ALA A 31 -19.12 -8.39 1.71
N VAL A 32 -18.67 -9.39 0.95
CA VAL A 32 -17.32 -9.43 0.37
C VAL A 32 -17.07 -8.26 -0.57
N ARG A 33 -18.03 -7.95 -1.46
CA ARG A 33 -17.92 -6.78 -2.35
C ARG A 33 -17.87 -5.45 -1.58
N ARG A 34 -18.65 -5.34 -0.51
CA ARG A 34 -18.63 -4.16 0.35
C ARG A 34 -17.28 -3.99 1.07
N GLU A 35 -16.72 -5.08 1.56
CA GLU A 35 -15.42 -5.10 2.21
C GLU A 35 -14.28 -4.79 1.23
N MET A 36 -14.31 -5.36 0.02
CA MET A 36 -13.38 -5.00 -1.05
C MET A 36 -13.52 -3.54 -1.48
N ALA A 37 -14.74 -3.04 -1.64
CA ALA A 37 -14.99 -1.63 -1.99
C ALA A 37 -14.52 -0.67 -0.90
N LEU A 38 -14.65 -1.04 0.39
CA LEU A 38 -14.13 -0.26 1.51
C LEU A 38 -12.59 -0.28 1.53
N ARG A 39 -11.97 -1.42 1.25
CA ARG A 39 -10.50 -1.54 1.13
C ARG A 39 -9.95 -0.76 -0.06
N LEU A 40 -10.63 -0.81 -1.20
CA LEU A 40 -10.27 -0.01 -2.38
C LEU A 40 -10.47 1.50 -2.13
N ARG A 41 -11.55 1.89 -1.44
CA ARG A 41 -11.79 3.29 -1.05
C ARG A 41 -10.82 3.77 0.04
N ALA A 42 -10.46 2.93 1.00
CA ALA A 42 -9.40 3.24 1.97
C ALA A 42 -8.03 3.39 1.30
N GLY A 43 -7.79 2.69 0.18
CA GLY A 43 -6.59 2.89 -0.66
C GLY A 43 -6.67 4.11 -1.59
N GLN A 44 -7.87 4.66 -1.84
CA GLN A 44 -8.09 5.78 -2.77
C GLN A 44 -8.54 7.08 -2.09
N ALA A 45 -8.97 7.01 -0.84
CA ALA A 45 -9.44 8.18 -0.08
C ALA A 45 -8.47 8.52 1.06
N LEU A 46 -7.18 8.55 0.75
CA LEU A 46 -6.28 9.35 1.57
C LEU A 46 -6.52 10.81 1.13
N PRO A 47 -6.79 11.73 2.07
CA PRO A 47 -6.85 13.14 1.71
C PRO A 47 -5.56 13.49 0.97
N SER A 48 -5.69 14.23 -0.12
CA SER A 48 -4.59 14.68 -0.99
C SER A 48 -3.62 15.67 -0.30
N THR A 49 -3.63 15.69 0.99
CA THR A 49 -2.74 16.46 1.87
C THR A 49 -1.87 15.54 2.72
N ALA A 50 -1.19 14.59 2.09
CA ALA A 50 0.05 14.11 2.67
C ALA A 50 1.02 15.29 2.53
N ALA A 51 1.07 16.14 3.53
CA ALA A 51 1.97 17.27 3.57
C ALA A 51 3.35 16.77 3.99
N GLY A 52 4.03 16.05 3.11
CA GLY A 52 5.37 15.56 3.36
C GLY A 52 6.26 15.76 2.14
N ARG A 53 7.54 15.92 2.39
CA ARG A 53 8.56 16.01 1.36
C ARG A 53 9.82 15.26 1.78
N LEU A 54 10.50 14.69 0.80
CA LEU A 54 11.85 14.17 0.99
C LEU A 54 12.85 15.22 0.53
N VAL A 55 13.83 15.53 1.38
CA VAL A 55 14.94 16.42 1.09
C VAL A 55 16.20 15.58 0.98
N LEU A 56 16.93 15.69 -0.12
CA LEU A 56 18.20 15.00 -0.31
C LEU A 56 19.27 15.68 0.56
N ILE A 57 19.82 14.95 1.51
CA ILE A 57 20.91 15.41 2.38
C ILE A 57 22.27 15.06 1.78
N GLN A 58 22.38 13.83 1.24
CA GLN A 58 23.59 13.34 0.63
C GLN A 58 23.28 12.68 -0.71
N ALA A 59 24.00 13.06 -1.75
CA ALA A 59 23.87 12.47 -3.08
C ALA A 59 24.74 11.22 -3.21
N GLY A 60 24.24 10.22 -3.94
CA GLY A 60 24.97 9.02 -4.32
C GLY A 60 25.60 9.12 -5.71
N GLY A 61 25.95 10.29 -6.20
CA GLY A 61 26.50 10.52 -7.53
C GLY A 61 26.13 11.91 -8.06
N ASP A 62 26.35 12.14 -9.38
CA ASP A 62 26.13 13.46 -10.00
C ASP A 62 24.67 13.75 -10.38
N ALA A 63 23.75 12.79 -10.22
CA ALA A 63 22.38 12.90 -10.75
C ALA A 63 21.45 13.82 -9.96
N ALA A 64 21.75 14.06 -8.69
CA ALA A 64 20.94 14.97 -7.85
C ALA A 64 21.86 15.73 -6.87
N LYS A 65 21.56 17.00 -6.66
CA LYS A 65 22.34 17.82 -5.73
C LYS A 65 21.71 17.78 -4.34
N PRO A 66 22.51 17.77 -3.25
CA PRO A 66 22.00 17.99 -1.90
C PRO A 66 21.10 19.22 -1.84
N GLY A 67 20.01 19.14 -1.09
CA GLY A 67 18.97 20.16 -1.03
C GLY A 67 17.83 19.98 -2.05
N ALA A 68 17.93 19.04 -2.99
CA ALA A 68 16.80 18.70 -3.86
C ALA A 68 15.61 18.18 -3.04
N VAL A 69 14.41 18.61 -3.42
CA VAL A 69 13.16 18.34 -2.68
C VAL A 69 12.17 17.63 -3.57
N TRP A 70 11.60 16.54 -3.07
CA TRP A 70 10.52 15.80 -3.71
C TRP A 70 9.26 15.89 -2.85
N PRO A 71 8.19 16.51 -3.37
CA PRO A 71 6.89 16.47 -2.69
C PRO A 71 6.35 15.05 -2.70
N LEU A 72 5.79 14.61 -1.58
CA LEU A 72 5.27 13.27 -1.42
C LEU A 72 3.77 13.21 -1.72
N LYS A 73 3.39 12.15 -2.44
CA LYS A 73 2.01 11.70 -2.58
C LYS A 73 1.65 10.77 -1.40
N PRO A 74 0.39 10.42 -1.19
CA PRO A 74 0.01 9.44 -0.16
C PRO A 74 0.69 8.07 -0.30
N SER A 75 1.10 7.69 -1.51
CA SER A 75 1.91 6.50 -1.77
C SER A 75 2.95 6.84 -2.82
N ASN A 76 4.21 6.50 -2.54
CA ASN A 76 5.35 6.75 -3.42
C ASN A 76 6.20 5.50 -3.52
N THR A 77 6.60 5.16 -4.73
CA THR A 77 7.62 4.15 -4.98
C THR A 77 8.96 4.83 -5.26
N LEU A 78 10.03 4.29 -4.68
CA LEU A 78 11.38 4.79 -4.80
C LEU A 78 12.25 3.71 -5.44
N GLY A 79 13.09 4.09 -6.40
CA GLY A 79 13.99 3.14 -7.05
C GLY A 79 14.60 3.70 -8.32
N ALA A 80 15.49 2.91 -8.95
CA ALA A 80 16.25 3.34 -10.13
C ALA A 80 15.45 3.29 -11.44
N GLU A 81 14.36 2.48 -11.51
CA GLU A 81 13.54 2.37 -12.72
C GLU A 81 12.67 3.62 -12.92
N ALA A 82 12.48 4.00 -14.19
CA ALA A 82 11.68 5.17 -14.59
C ALA A 82 10.18 5.08 -14.19
N GLY A 83 9.69 3.88 -13.85
CA GLY A 83 8.31 3.66 -13.40
C GLY A 83 8.04 4.01 -11.94
N ASN A 84 9.06 4.42 -11.17
CA ASN A 84 8.89 4.85 -9.79
C ASN A 84 8.40 6.30 -9.71
N ASP A 85 7.73 6.63 -8.60
CA ASP A 85 7.34 8.02 -8.31
C ASP A 85 8.56 8.91 -8.03
N LEU A 86 9.58 8.36 -7.35
CA LEU A 86 10.90 8.97 -7.17
C LEU A 86 11.95 8.09 -7.86
N VAL A 87 12.47 8.59 -8.98
CA VAL A 87 13.54 7.92 -9.71
C VAL A 87 14.87 8.35 -9.11
N LEU A 88 15.61 7.38 -8.57
CA LEU A 88 16.88 7.58 -7.87
C LEU A 88 18.02 7.03 -8.77
N ALA A 89 18.76 7.92 -9.39
CA ALA A 89 19.87 7.54 -10.28
C ALA A 89 21.15 7.24 -9.48
N ASP A 90 21.14 6.09 -8.81
CA ASP A 90 22.26 5.58 -8.03
C ASP A 90 22.42 4.07 -8.36
N PRO A 91 23.62 3.59 -8.71
CA PRO A 91 23.86 2.20 -9.07
C PRO A 91 23.62 1.21 -7.93
N LEU A 92 23.63 1.68 -6.68
CA LEU A 92 23.36 0.88 -5.49
C LEU A 92 21.87 0.82 -5.14
N VAL A 93 21.03 1.55 -5.87
CA VAL A 93 19.57 1.53 -5.71
C VAL A 93 18.95 0.52 -6.68
N SER A 94 18.14 -0.40 -6.15
CA SER A 94 17.40 -1.39 -6.96
C SER A 94 16.33 -0.72 -7.81
N GLY A 95 15.94 -1.35 -8.92
CA GLY A 95 14.92 -0.85 -9.85
C GLY A 95 13.64 -0.40 -9.13
N ARG A 96 13.10 -1.26 -8.26
CA ARG A 96 12.08 -0.94 -7.25
C ARG A 96 12.67 -1.22 -5.88
N HIS A 97 13.04 -0.19 -5.15
CA HIS A 97 13.82 -0.32 -3.93
C HIS A 97 12.96 -0.28 -2.67
N ALA A 98 12.15 0.76 -2.52
CA ALA A 98 11.33 0.99 -1.34
C ALA A 98 9.97 1.60 -1.69
N ARG A 99 9.05 1.53 -0.73
CA ARG A 99 7.75 2.20 -0.79
C ARG A 99 7.57 3.06 0.44
N LEU A 100 7.16 4.29 0.24
CA LEU A 100 6.79 5.24 1.30
C LEU A 100 5.30 5.53 1.21
N ARG A 101 4.56 5.29 2.30
CA ARG A 101 3.10 5.41 2.33
C ARG A 101 2.63 6.19 3.55
N TRP A 102 1.66 7.08 3.34
CA TRP A 102 0.91 7.76 4.38
C TRP A 102 -0.35 6.96 4.73
N ASP A 103 -0.62 6.72 6.01
CA ASP A 103 -1.81 5.97 6.47
C ASP A 103 -2.94 6.88 7.01
N GLY A 104 -2.78 8.19 6.91
CA GLY A 104 -3.69 9.20 7.47
C GLY A 104 -3.20 9.77 8.81
N VAL A 105 -2.23 9.12 9.45
CA VAL A 105 -1.68 9.50 10.77
C VAL A 105 -0.16 9.63 10.74
N GLY A 106 0.51 8.89 9.86
CA GLY A 106 1.97 8.88 9.79
C GLY A 106 2.50 8.20 8.54
N TRP A 107 3.79 8.36 8.33
CA TRP A 107 4.52 7.76 7.24
C TRP A 107 5.00 6.36 7.59
N TRP A 108 4.93 5.47 6.62
CA TRP A 108 5.41 4.10 6.70
C TRP A 108 6.36 3.83 5.54
N LEU A 109 7.55 3.34 5.86
CA LEU A 109 8.54 2.92 4.88
C LEU A 109 8.66 1.40 4.86
N GLU A 110 8.70 0.84 3.67
CA GLU A 110 8.83 -0.60 3.41
C GLU A 110 9.96 -0.81 2.40
N ASP A 111 10.91 -1.68 2.70
CA ASP A 111 11.88 -2.16 1.73
C ASP A 111 11.24 -3.26 0.86
N LEU A 112 11.30 -3.12 -0.45
CA LEU A 112 10.65 -4.05 -1.40
C LEU A 112 11.54 -5.25 -1.78
N GLY A 113 12.48 -5.62 -0.93
CA GLY A 113 13.46 -6.67 -1.19
C GLY A 113 14.65 -6.13 -1.99
N SER A 114 15.10 -4.93 -1.68
CA SER A 114 16.24 -4.31 -2.35
C SER A 114 17.54 -5.08 -2.11
N THR A 115 18.48 -4.99 -3.05
CA THR A 115 19.76 -5.69 -2.99
C THR A 115 20.63 -5.20 -1.82
N ASN A 116 20.72 -3.88 -1.65
CA ASN A 116 21.58 -3.28 -0.64
C ASN A 116 20.83 -2.94 0.66
N GLY A 117 19.50 -3.00 0.64
CA GLY A 117 18.64 -2.70 1.78
C GLY A 117 18.40 -1.21 1.96
N THR A 118 17.36 -0.89 2.73
CA THR A 118 16.98 0.46 3.12
C THR A 118 17.33 0.66 4.60
N LEU A 119 17.92 1.81 4.96
CA LEU A 119 18.19 2.15 6.35
C LEU A 119 17.32 3.32 6.78
N VAL A 120 16.87 3.28 8.04
CA VAL A 120 16.17 4.38 8.72
C VAL A 120 16.98 4.76 9.95
N ASN A 121 17.46 6.00 10.01
CA ASN A 121 18.31 6.49 11.09
C ASN A 121 19.52 5.58 11.36
N GLY A 122 20.11 4.99 10.30
CA GLY A 122 21.23 4.06 10.38
C GLY A 122 20.88 2.61 10.73
N GLN A 123 19.61 2.31 10.98
CA GLN A 123 19.14 0.94 11.22
C GLN A 123 18.55 0.34 9.96
N ARG A 124 18.96 -0.87 9.59
CA ARG A 124 18.46 -1.56 8.40
C ARG A 124 17.04 -2.07 8.61
N LEU A 125 16.16 -1.78 7.65
CA LEU A 125 14.82 -2.37 7.63
C LEU A 125 14.87 -3.86 7.29
N ALA A 126 13.97 -4.62 7.91
CA ALA A 126 13.72 -5.98 7.45
C ALA A 126 13.01 -5.92 6.08
N PRO A 127 13.43 -6.73 5.09
CA PRO A 127 12.77 -6.76 3.79
C PRO A 127 11.27 -7.08 3.92
N HIS A 128 10.44 -6.40 3.14
CA HIS A 128 8.99 -6.55 3.12
C HIS A 128 8.27 -6.24 4.45
N ALA A 129 8.97 -5.64 5.41
CA ALA A 129 8.38 -5.16 6.66
C ALA A 129 8.19 -3.64 6.61
N ALA A 130 6.99 -3.18 6.86
CA ALA A 130 6.70 -1.74 6.93
C ALA A 130 7.05 -1.22 8.33
N GLN A 131 7.84 -0.15 8.40
CA GLN A 131 8.19 0.54 9.64
C GLN A 131 7.62 1.96 9.63
N LYS A 132 7.00 2.37 10.74
CA LYS A 132 6.56 3.74 10.92
C LYS A 132 7.76 4.66 11.10
N ILE A 133 7.75 5.80 10.38
CA ILE A 133 8.79 6.80 10.44
C ILE A 133 8.19 8.17 10.76
N SER A 134 8.94 9.01 11.43
CA SER A 134 8.53 10.37 11.84
C SER A 134 9.24 11.42 11.01
N ALA A 135 8.72 12.63 11.01
CA ALA A 135 9.43 13.78 10.46
C ALA A 135 10.84 13.91 11.08
N GLY A 136 11.82 14.31 10.30
CA GLY A 136 13.23 14.33 10.64
C GLY A 136 13.94 12.98 10.51
N ALA A 137 13.24 11.89 10.18
CA ALA A 137 13.87 10.59 9.94
C ALA A 137 14.77 10.65 8.70
N ARG A 138 15.96 10.06 8.82
CA ARG A 138 16.91 9.90 7.72
C ARG A 138 16.72 8.56 7.07
N LEU A 139 16.48 8.57 5.77
CA LEU A 139 16.26 7.40 4.93
C LEU A 139 17.46 7.25 4.01
N GLN A 140 18.13 6.09 4.08
CA GLN A 140 19.27 5.81 3.21
C GLN A 140 18.90 4.68 2.24
N LEU A 141 19.08 4.95 0.94
CA LEU A 141 18.90 4.03 -0.16
C LEU A 141 20.16 4.12 -1.05
N GLY A 142 20.95 3.04 -1.09
CA GLY A 142 22.28 3.10 -1.68
C GLY A 142 23.17 4.13 -0.96
N ASP A 143 23.79 5.02 -1.73
CA ASP A 143 24.60 6.13 -1.21
C ASP A 143 23.80 7.43 -0.99
N MET A 144 22.51 7.42 -1.36
CA MET A 144 21.62 8.56 -1.19
C MET A 144 21.01 8.60 0.20
N VAL A 145 21.08 9.76 0.86
CA VAL A 145 20.45 9.99 2.17
C VAL A 145 19.41 11.10 2.04
N PHE A 146 18.20 10.80 2.44
CA PHE A 146 17.07 11.73 2.46
C PHE A 146 16.64 12.01 3.89
N GLU A 147 16.06 13.19 4.10
CA GLU A 147 15.34 13.52 5.33
C GLU A 147 13.85 13.70 5.02
N LEU A 148 13.00 13.03 5.79
CA LEU A 148 11.56 13.22 5.72
C LEU A 148 11.19 14.52 6.45
N GLN A 149 10.52 15.43 5.76
CA GLN A 149 9.99 16.66 6.34
C GLN A 149 8.49 16.77 6.08
N ASP A 150 7.75 17.27 7.04
CA ASP A 150 6.31 17.59 6.95
C ASP A 150 6.07 18.95 6.29
#